data_7452dca95e8b0eff20a99f32785e4eca
#
_entry.id   7452dca95e8b0eff20a99f32785e4eca
#
_cell.length_a   1.000
_cell.length_b   1.000
_cell.length_c   1.000
_cell.angle_alpha   90.00
_cell.angle_beta   90.00
_cell.angle_gamma   90.00
#
_symmetry.space_group_name_H-M   'P 1'
#
loop_
_entity.id
_entity.type
_entity.pdbx_description
1 polymer ?
#
loop_
_entity_poly.entity_id
_entity_poly.type
_entity_poly.pdbx_seq_one_letter_code
_entity_poly.pdbx_strand_id
1 'polypeptide(L)'
;MPETKDPAPALQPEGPDMPDDEVLYELADLFRVFGDSTRIKILYALHDNELCVQDIANAVALSQSAVSHQLRVLKDSVRFRREGKTVYYALDDDHVRSILSMGMDHIEE
;
A
#
# COMPACT_ATOMS: atom_id res chain seq x y z
N MET A 1 28.68 -15.59 -17.59
CA MET A 1 29.05 -15.41 -17.82
C MET A 1 29.24 -15.71 -17.81
N PRO A 2 28.83 -15.89 -18.02
CA PRO A 2 28.94 -15.71 -18.21
C PRO A 2 28.80 -15.82 -18.45
N GLU A 3 28.06 -15.34 -18.37
CA GLU A 3 28.16 -15.04 -18.83
C GLU A 3 27.82 -15.15 -18.96
N THR A 4 27.54 -15.22 -19.34
CA THR A 4 27.51 -14.98 -19.76
C THR A 4 27.19 -15.25 -20.01
N LYS A 5 26.73 -15.19 -20.41
CA LYS A 5 26.69 -14.92 -20.90
C LYS A 5 26.55 -14.93 -21.10
N ASP A 6 25.96 -14.71 -21.36
CA ASP A 6 26.12 -14.38 -21.83
C ASP A 6 25.94 -14.27 -21.94
N PRO A 7 25.49 -13.94 -21.81
CA PRO A 7 25.50 -13.40 -22.09
C PRO A 7 25.32 -13.23 -22.18
N ALA A 8 24.86 -12.74 -22.31
CA ALA A 8 25.03 -12.14 -22.51
C ALA A 8 24.76 -11.81 -22.58
N PRO A 9 24.55 -11.54 -22.63
CA PRO A 9 24.55 -10.91 -22.70
C PRO A 9 24.44 -10.60 -22.45
N ALA A 10 24.24 -10.32 -22.44
CA ALA A 10 24.36 -9.85 -22.15
C ALA A 10 24.44 -9.66 -21.70
N LEU A 11 24.47 -9.29 -21.85
CA LEU A 11 24.74 -8.93 -21.45
C LEU A 11 25.04 -8.47 -21.25
N GLN A 12 25.09 -8.12 -21.29
CA GLN A 12 25.37 -7.57 -21.07
C GLN A 12 25.67 -7.18 -20.72
N PRO A 13 26.46 -7.57 -21.25
CA PRO A 13 27.11 -6.72 -20.64
C PRO A 13 26.46 -5.77 -19.95
N GLU A 14 26.04 -5.71 -20.21
CA GLU A 14 24.98 -4.90 -19.64
C GLU A 14 24.63 -5.42 -18.27
N GLY A 15 24.08 -4.58 -17.42
CA GLY A 15 23.58 -4.96 -16.12
C GLY A 15 22.19 -5.60 -16.18
N PRO A 16 21.55 -5.75 -15.03
CA PRO A 16 20.20 -6.32 -14.99
C PRO A 16 19.19 -5.42 -15.70
N ASP A 17 18.12 -6.02 -16.16
CA ASP A 17 17.00 -5.27 -16.70
C ASP A 17 16.39 -4.41 -15.60
N MET A 18 16.24 -3.13 -15.89
CA MET A 18 15.65 -2.19 -14.94
C MET A 18 14.34 -1.66 -15.48
N PRO A 19 13.32 -1.53 -14.64
CA PRO A 19 12.10 -0.83 -15.04
C PRO A 19 12.41 0.63 -15.38
N ASP A 20 11.52 1.27 -16.11
CA ASP A 20 11.64 2.70 -16.39
C ASP A 20 11.63 3.50 -15.09
N ASP A 21 12.37 4.60 -15.06
CA ASP A 21 12.45 5.45 -13.88
C ASP A 21 11.09 5.91 -13.39
N GLU A 22 10.16 6.20 -14.31
CA GLU A 22 8.82 6.64 -13.91
C GLU A 22 8.09 5.54 -13.12
N VAL A 23 8.24 4.29 -13.53
CA VAL A 23 7.63 3.17 -12.81
C VAL A 23 8.26 3.01 -11.44
N LEU A 24 9.57 3.16 -11.35
CA LEU A 24 10.29 3.07 -10.07
C LEU A 24 9.87 4.20 -9.13
N TYR A 25 9.64 5.41 -9.65
CA TYR A 25 9.17 6.52 -8.83
C TYR A 25 7.76 6.25 -8.29
N GLU A 26 6.88 5.68 -9.11
CA GLU A 26 5.54 5.30 -8.67
C GLU A 26 5.59 4.23 -7.57
N LEU A 27 6.48 3.26 -7.74
CA LEU A 27 6.67 2.22 -6.72
C LEU A 27 7.19 2.82 -5.42
N ALA A 28 8.15 3.74 -5.51
CA ALA A 28 8.67 4.42 -4.32
C ALA A 28 7.58 5.23 -3.63
N ASP A 29 6.70 5.88 -4.39
CA ASP A 29 5.59 6.63 -3.82
C ASP A 29 4.62 5.71 -3.07
N LEU A 30 4.34 4.55 -3.62
CA LEU A 30 3.50 3.55 -2.96
C LEU A 30 4.08 3.16 -1.60
N PHE A 31 5.38 2.85 -1.56
CA PHE A 31 6.02 2.48 -0.30
C PHE A 31 6.13 3.65 0.66
N ARG A 32 6.25 4.88 0.16
CA ARG A 32 6.24 6.05 1.03
C ARG A 32 4.89 6.19 1.73
N VAL A 33 3.80 5.98 0.99
CA VAL A 33 2.46 6.02 1.56
C VAL A 33 2.33 4.96 2.65
N PHE A 34 2.84 3.75 2.41
CA PHE A 34 2.79 2.66 3.39
C PHE A 34 3.83 2.83 4.51
N GLY A 35 4.79 3.73 4.36
CA GLY A 35 5.89 3.89 5.30
C GLY A 35 5.58 4.74 6.53
N ASP A 36 4.31 4.96 6.84
CA ASP A 36 3.87 5.75 7.98
C ASP A 36 3.03 4.90 8.91
N SER A 37 3.38 4.86 10.20
CA SER A 37 2.70 3.98 11.15
C SER A 37 1.21 4.29 11.31
N THR A 38 0.84 5.57 11.24
CA THR A 38 -0.58 5.95 11.33
C THR A 38 -1.36 5.41 10.15
N ARG A 39 -0.81 5.54 8.95
CA ARG A 39 -1.47 5.01 7.74
C ARG A 39 -1.54 3.49 7.76
N ILE A 40 -0.47 2.83 8.23
CA ILE A 40 -0.47 1.37 8.37
C ILE A 40 -1.58 0.92 9.32
N LYS A 41 -1.79 1.62 10.44
CA LYS A 41 -2.87 1.28 11.36
C LYS A 41 -4.23 1.36 10.68
N ILE A 42 -4.47 2.41 9.90
CA ILE A 42 -5.72 2.59 9.18
C ILE A 42 -5.91 1.47 8.16
N LEU A 43 -4.88 1.18 7.37
CA LEU A 43 -4.96 0.11 6.38
C LEU A 43 -5.23 -1.24 7.05
N TYR A 44 -4.61 -1.48 8.21
CA TYR A 44 -4.82 -2.73 8.93
C TYR A 44 -6.23 -2.81 9.50
N ALA A 45 -6.79 -1.70 9.96
CA ALA A 45 -8.19 -1.67 10.41
C ALA A 45 -9.13 -2.07 9.27
N LEU A 46 -8.76 -1.75 8.03
CA LEU A 46 -9.54 -2.06 6.84
C LEU A 46 -9.18 -3.40 6.20
N HIS A 47 -8.25 -4.16 6.78
CA HIS A 47 -7.70 -5.35 6.14
C HIS A 47 -8.78 -6.36 5.75
N ASP A 48 -9.70 -6.64 6.65
CA ASP A 48 -10.82 -7.56 6.38
C ASP A 48 -12.16 -6.94 6.76
N ASN A 49 -12.20 -5.60 6.78
CA ASN A 49 -13.36 -4.88 7.26
C ASN A 49 -13.75 -3.75 6.33
N GLU A 50 -15.01 -3.40 6.38
CA GLU A 50 -15.53 -2.21 5.75
C GLU A 50 -16.02 -1.31 6.86
N LEU A 51 -15.40 -0.13 7.03
CA LEU A 51 -15.64 0.72 8.20
C LEU A 51 -15.90 2.17 7.79
N CYS A 52 -16.76 2.84 8.55
CA CYS A 52 -16.94 4.28 8.42
C CYS A 52 -15.81 5.01 9.17
N VAL A 53 -15.70 6.32 8.94
CA VAL A 53 -14.64 7.14 9.55
C VAL A 53 -14.65 7.03 11.08
N GLN A 54 -15.84 7.05 11.69
CA GLN A 54 -15.94 6.98 13.14
C GLN A 54 -15.37 5.66 13.67
N ASP A 55 -15.70 4.56 13.01
CA ASP A 55 -15.23 3.25 13.45
C ASP A 55 -13.71 3.11 13.24
N ILE A 56 -13.20 3.66 12.13
CA ILE A 56 -11.75 3.69 11.91
C ILE A 56 -11.08 4.50 13.04
N ALA A 57 -11.62 5.68 13.33
CA ALA A 57 -11.08 6.57 14.36
C ALA A 57 -11.02 5.87 15.71
N ASN A 58 -12.08 5.15 16.06
CA ASN A 58 -12.10 4.38 17.31
C ASN A 58 -11.06 3.27 17.30
N ALA A 59 -10.92 2.57 16.18
CA ALA A 59 -9.98 1.44 16.08
C ALA A 59 -8.53 1.89 16.20
N VAL A 60 -8.20 3.07 15.64
CA VAL A 60 -6.80 3.53 15.61
C VAL A 60 -6.51 4.63 16.65
N ALA A 61 -7.51 4.99 17.46
CA ALA A 61 -7.38 5.99 18.54
C ALA A 61 -6.96 7.36 18.01
N LEU A 62 -7.63 7.81 16.95
CA LEU A 62 -7.41 9.13 16.35
C LEU A 62 -8.75 9.88 16.25
N SER A 63 -8.66 11.18 16.00
CA SER A 63 -9.85 11.97 15.72
C SER A 63 -10.39 11.64 14.33
N GLN A 64 -11.68 11.90 14.11
CA GLN A 64 -12.27 11.69 12.80
C GLN A 64 -11.64 12.58 11.74
N SER A 65 -11.28 13.81 12.09
CA SER A 65 -10.63 14.71 11.12
C SER A 65 -9.24 14.21 10.74
N ALA A 66 -8.49 13.64 11.70
CA ALA A 66 -7.19 13.05 11.39
C ALA A 66 -7.33 11.85 10.46
N VAL A 67 -8.31 10.97 10.72
CA VAL A 67 -8.58 9.83 9.86
C VAL A 67 -8.98 10.29 8.47
N SER A 68 -9.89 11.28 8.36
CA SER A 68 -10.31 11.80 7.07
C SER A 68 -9.14 12.35 6.26
N HIS A 69 -8.21 13.04 6.93
CA HIS A 69 -7.01 13.54 6.28
C HIS A 69 -6.16 12.40 5.73
N GLN A 70 -5.94 11.36 6.55
CA GLN A 70 -5.15 10.22 6.13
C GLN A 70 -5.82 9.42 5.00
N LEU A 71 -7.14 9.32 5.01
CA LEU A 71 -7.86 8.65 3.93
C LEU A 71 -7.68 9.37 2.60
N ARG A 72 -7.54 10.69 2.61
CA ARG A 72 -7.24 11.43 1.38
C ARG A 72 -5.83 11.11 0.88
N VAL A 73 -4.87 10.95 1.77
CA VAL A 73 -3.51 10.52 1.39
C VAL A 73 -3.55 9.11 0.81
N LEU A 74 -4.42 8.25 1.36
CA LEU A 74 -4.54 6.84 0.97
C LEU A 74 -5.50 6.60 -0.20
N LYS A 75 -5.90 7.63 -0.91
CA LYS A 75 -7.01 7.56 -1.90
C LYS A 75 -6.82 6.47 -2.94
N ASP A 76 -5.59 6.13 -3.29
CA ASP A 76 -5.31 5.11 -4.32
C ASP A 76 -5.24 3.69 -3.73
N SER A 77 -5.28 3.58 -2.40
CA SER A 77 -5.19 2.29 -1.71
C SER A 77 -6.50 1.89 -1.04
N VAL A 78 -7.47 2.78 -1.00
CA VAL A 78 -8.77 2.52 -0.40
C VAL A 78 -9.87 2.87 -1.39
N ARG A 79 -11.01 2.23 -1.21
CA ARG A 79 -12.23 2.58 -1.94
C ARG A 79 -13.32 2.88 -0.94
N PHE A 80 -14.39 3.49 -1.40
CA PHE A 80 -15.51 3.75 -0.52
C PHE A 80 -16.82 3.48 -1.24
N ARG A 81 -17.86 3.25 -0.44
CA ARG A 81 -19.24 3.21 -0.91
C ARG A 81 -20.10 4.02 0.05
N ARG A 82 -21.21 4.47 -0.45
CA ARG A 82 -22.13 5.27 0.34
C ARG A 82 -23.41 4.46 0.61
N GLU A 83 -23.86 4.51 1.85
CA GLU A 83 -25.11 3.88 2.25
C GLU A 83 -25.86 4.88 3.11
N GLY A 84 -26.89 5.50 2.54
CA GLY A 84 -27.56 6.60 3.21
C GLY A 84 -26.61 7.78 3.38
N LYS A 85 -26.44 8.23 4.61
CA LYS A 85 -25.54 9.33 4.94
C LYS A 85 -24.17 8.85 5.38
N THR A 86 -23.96 7.53 5.43
CA THR A 86 -22.72 6.95 5.92
C THR A 86 -21.86 6.52 4.75
N VAL A 87 -20.56 6.82 4.85
CA VAL A 87 -19.56 6.39 3.87
C VAL A 87 -18.71 5.30 4.52
N TYR A 88 -18.61 4.16 3.85
CA TYR A 88 -17.81 3.02 4.31
C TYR A 88 -16.57 2.88 3.45
N TYR A 89 -15.43 2.67 4.09
CA TYR A 89 -14.15 2.51 3.44
C TYR A 89 -13.67 1.07 3.53
N ALA A 90 -12.97 0.62 2.52
CA ALA A 90 -12.36 -0.71 2.47
C ALA A 90 -11.04 -0.60 1.70
N LEU A 91 -10.20 -1.62 1.78
CA LEU A 91 -9.02 -1.68 0.92
C LEU A 91 -9.46 -1.77 -0.54
N ASP A 92 -8.72 -1.11 -1.43
CA ASP A 92 -9.11 -0.99 -2.82
C ASP A 92 -9.10 -2.34 -3.54
N ASP A 93 -8.06 -3.14 -3.30
CA ASP A 93 -7.95 -4.43 -3.96
C ASP A 93 -7.11 -5.40 -3.13
N ASP A 94 -6.98 -6.63 -3.65
CA ASP A 94 -6.22 -7.68 -2.97
C ASP A 94 -4.73 -7.41 -2.96
N HIS A 95 -4.22 -6.56 -3.85
CA HIS A 95 -2.78 -6.22 -3.84
C HIS A 95 -2.41 -5.47 -2.57
N VAL A 96 -3.24 -4.52 -2.13
CA VAL A 96 -3.00 -3.78 -0.89
C VAL A 96 -2.98 -4.75 0.29
N ARG A 97 -3.96 -5.65 0.34
CA ARG A 97 -4.05 -6.67 1.39
C ARG A 97 -2.80 -7.56 1.38
N SER A 98 -2.37 -7.98 0.20
CA SER A 98 -1.20 -8.86 0.07
C SER A 98 0.08 -8.18 0.51
N ILE A 99 0.26 -6.89 0.20
CA ILE A 99 1.45 -6.17 0.63
C ILE A 99 1.52 -6.11 2.16
N LEU A 100 0.39 -5.81 2.81
CA LEU A 100 0.34 -5.77 4.28
C LEU A 100 0.63 -7.15 4.88
N SER A 101 0.03 -8.19 4.32
CA SER A 101 0.21 -9.55 4.84
C SER A 101 1.64 -10.03 4.67
N MET A 102 2.24 -9.78 3.52
CA MET A 102 3.63 -10.20 3.27
C MET A 102 4.60 -9.44 4.17
N GLY A 103 4.38 -8.14 4.37
CA GLY A 103 5.20 -7.37 5.28
C GLY A 103 5.10 -7.90 6.71
N MET A 104 3.89 -8.20 7.15
CA MET A 104 3.66 -8.74 8.49
C MET A 104 4.33 -10.10 8.66
N ASP A 105 4.17 -10.99 7.67
CA ASP A 105 4.81 -12.30 7.71
C ASP A 105 6.32 -12.18 7.83
N HIS A 106 6.91 -11.24 7.10
CA HIS A 106 8.35 -11.03 7.14
C HIS A 106 8.81 -10.59 8.53
N ILE A 107 8.06 -9.69 9.17
CA ILE A 107 8.43 -9.17 10.48
C ILE A 107 8.26 -10.20 11.58
N GLU A 108 7.25 -11.07 11.46
CA GLU A 108 6.91 -12.05 12.49
C GLU A 108 7.60 -13.40 12.32
N GLU A 109 8.35 -13.61 11.24
CA GLU A 109 9.02 -14.90 11.05
C GLU A 109 10.22 -15.10 11.98
#